data_8a61e10b8dfc1a613bd91b655a85795b
#
_entry.id   8a61e10b8dfc1a613bd91b655a85795b
#
_cell.length_a   1.000
_cell.length_b   1.000
_cell.length_c   1.000
_cell.angle_alpha   90.00
_cell.angle_beta   90.00
_cell.angle_gamma   90.00
#
_symmetry.space_group_name_H-M   'P 1'
#
loop_
_entity.id
_entity.type
_entity.pdbx_description
1 polymer ?
#
loop_
_entity_poly.entity_id
_entity_poly.type
_entity_poly.pdbx_seq_one_letter_code
_entity_poly.pdbx_strand_id
1 'polypeptide(L)'
;MKISISNKNVYVVSDIHNDADGFKKLLKEIAFTDDDILIIDGDIFDRGDKPIELYFEILKHPNIYVIQGNHDVWVKREIKEKFGNQKVGEYISYNTVSIMEKRLTPVDMLNIADWINQKPYYIELVLDDKLFHIAHAQVYVTTENVLDKQKIYMGDAHYDDFINGKNETYEGIAIVGHTATEDRKIWKSTSGRTIRIDCGNGYKCYNSRGFLAAIRLNDMKEFYV
;
A
#
# COMPACT_ATOMS: atom_id res chain seq x y z
N MET A 1 9.24 6.47 8.38
CA MET A 1 10.45 6.76 7.55
C MET A 1 10.33 8.17 7.02
N LYS A 2 11.44 8.95 6.99
CA LYS A 2 11.45 10.29 6.37
C LYS A 2 12.29 10.25 5.10
N ILE A 3 11.79 10.87 4.03
CA ILE A 3 12.47 10.98 2.73
C ILE A 3 12.31 12.42 2.21
N SER A 4 13.37 12.93 1.60
CA SER A 4 13.33 14.21 0.87
C SER A 4 13.75 13.97 -0.57
N ILE A 5 12.93 14.39 -1.51
CA ILE A 5 13.11 14.18 -2.95
C ILE A 5 12.95 15.52 -3.66
N SER A 6 13.80 15.77 -4.64
CA SER A 6 13.70 16.91 -5.54
C SER A 6 14.00 16.50 -6.97
N ASN A 7 13.41 17.19 -7.93
CA ASN A 7 13.65 16.99 -9.36
C ASN A 7 13.36 15.56 -9.88
N LYS A 8 12.43 14.85 -9.24
CA LYS A 8 11.96 13.53 -9.69
C LYS A 8 10.43 13.50 -9.70
N ASN A 9 9.83 12.72 -10.60
CA ASN A 9 8.41 12.40 -10.44
C ASN A 9 8.24 11.41 -9.30
N VAL A 10 7.25 11.64 -8.46
CA VAL A 10 6.88 10.73 -7.38
C VAL A 10 5.43 10.32 -7.56
N TYR A 11 5.23 9.01 -7.65
CA TYR A 11 3.91 8.40 -7.77
C TYR A 11 3.55 7.64 -6.50
N VAL A 12 2.27 7.58 -6.18
CA VAL A 12 1.74 6.71 -5.11
C VAL A 12 0.64 5.84 -5.71
N VAL A 13 0.67 4.55 -5.40
CA VAL A 13 -0.34 3.54 -5.74
C VAL A 13 -0.67 2.74 -4.47
N SER A 14 -1.89 2.23 -4.34
CA SER A 14 -2.32 1.44 -3.18
C SER A 14 -3.15 0.23 -3.61
N ASP A 15 -3.31 -0.74 -2.70
CA ASP A 15 -4.30 -1.83 -2.82
C ASP A 15 -4.18 -2.63 -4.13
N ILE A 16 -2.95 -3.07 -4.46
CA ILE A 16 -2.66 -3.81 -5.70
C ILE A 16 -3.27 -5.21 -5.66
N HIS A 17 -3.28 -5.86 -4.49
CA HIS A 17 -3.96 -7.13 -4.25
C HIS A 17 -3.64 -8.21 -5.28
N ASN A 18 -2.37 -8.61 -5.38
CA ASN A 18 -1.89 -9.67 -6.29
C ASN A 18 -2.15 -9.44 -7.80
N ASP A 19 -2.61 -8.24 -8.20
CA ASP A 19 -2.84 -7.89 -9.61
C ASP A 19 -1.53 -7.49 -10.31
N ALA A 20 -0.69 -8.50 -10.60
CA ALA A 20 0.59 -8.26 -11.28
C ALA A 20 0.43 -7.68 -12.69
N ASP A 21 -0.64 -8.05 -13.40
CA ASP A 21 -0.89 -7.54 -14.75
C ASP A 21 -1.34 -6.09 -14.72
N GLY A 22 -2.24 -5.73 -13.79
CA GLY A 22 -2.65 -4.36 -13.54
C GLY A 22 -1.46 -3.49 -13.14
N PHE A 23 -0.59 -4.00 -12.27
CA PHE A 23 0.61 -3.27 -11.85
C PHE A 23 1.57 -3.00 -13.01
N LYS A 24 1.87 -3.99 -13.85
CA LYS A 24 2.69 -3.81 -15.06
C LYS A 24 2.06 -2.82 -16.05
N LYS A 25 0.73 -2.88 -16.19
CA LYS A 25 -0.01 -1.94 -17.03
C LYS A 25 0.10 -0.52 -16.47
N LEU A 26 0.02 -0.35 -15.14
CA LEU A 26 0.19 0.93 -14.48
C LEU A 26 1.59 1.51 -14.70
N LEU A 27 2.66 0.71 -14.50
CA LEU A 27 4.04 1.14 -14.75
C LEU A 27 4.23 1.64 -16.19
N LYS A 28 3.59 0.96 -17.16
CA LYS A 28 3.60 1.38 -18.56
C LYS A 28 2.81 2.66 -18.78
N GLU A 29 1.62 2.80 -18.17
CA GLU A 29 0.75 3.97 -18.30
C GLU A 29 1.40 5.24 -17.77
N ILE A 30 2.11 5.14 -16.63
CA ILE A 30 2.86 6.26 -16.06
C ILE A 30 4.24 6.47 -16.72
N ALA A 31 4.61 5.62 -17.71
CA ALA A 31 5.94 5.59 -18.33
C ALA A 31 7.08 5.56 -17.29
N PHE A 32 6.95 4.68 -16.26
CA PHE A 32 7.86 4.60 -15.12
C PHE A 32 9.29 4.28 -15.55
N THR A 33 10.25 5.03 -15.04
CA THR A 33 11.68 4.90 -15.32
C THR A 33 12.52 4.86 -14.04
N ASP A 34 13.82 4.62 -14.16
CA ASP A 34 14.76 4.63 -13.02
C ASP A 34 14.94 6.05 -12.39
N ASP A 35 14.55 7.11 -13.11
CA ASP A 35 14.59 8.48 -12.62
C ASP A 35 13.37 8.86 -11.77
N ASP A 36 12.31 8.06 -11.81
CA ASP A 36 11.08 8.27 -11.04
C ASP A 36 11.16 7.58 -9.67
N ILE A 37 10.20 7.87 -8.81
CA ILE A 37 9.95 7.16 -7.54
C ILE A 37 8.51 6.68 -7.54
N LEU A 38 8.29 5.43 -7.16
CA LEU A 38 6.96 4.90 -6.87
C LEU A 38 6.87 4.48 -5.41
N ILE A 39 5.80 4.89 -4.73
CA ILE A 39 5.48 4.45 -3.37
C ILE A 39 4.24 3.56 -3.46
N ILE A 40 4.35 2.31 -3.01
CA ILE A 40 3.22 1.39 -2.85
C ILE A 40 2.72 1.55 -1.42
N ASP A 41 1.51 2.06 -1.27
CA ASP A 41 0.88 2.36 0.00
C ASP A 41 0.06 1.18 0.53
N GLY A 42 0.75 0.04 0.72
CA GLY A 42 0.20 -1.16 1.33
C GLY A 42 -0.72 -2.00 0.45
N ASP A 43 -1.14 -3.12 1.04
CA ASP A 43 -2.03 -4.13 0.44
C ASP A 43 -1.57 -4.61 -0.94
N ILE A 44 -0.29 -5.02 -1.00
CA ILE A 44 0.30 -5.66 -2.18
C ILE A 44 -0.37 -7.01 -2.42
N PHE A 45 -0.60 -7.75 -1.34
CA PHE A 45 -1.01 -9.14 -1.34
C PHE A 45 -2.52 -9.32 -1.12
N ASP A 46 -2.95 -10.59 -1.25
CA ASP A 46 -4.31 -11.11 -1.13
C ASP A 46 -5.27 -10.75 -2.28
N ARG A 47 -6.37 -11.49 -2.33
CA ARG A 47 -7.51 -11.40 -3.27
C ARG A 47 -7.20 -11.85 -4.69
N GLY A 48 -6.29 -11.25 -5.42
CA GLY A 48 -5.89 -11.66 -6.77
C GLY A 48 -5.07 -12.96 -6.79
N ASP A 49 -4.62 -13.37 -7.96
CA ASP A 49 -4.07 -14.71 -8.21
C ASP A 49 -2.58 -14.77 -8.59
N LYS A 50 -1.88 -13.60 -8.68
CA LYS A 50 -0.48 -13.53 -9.13
C LYS A 50 0.49 -12.92 -8.10
N PRO A 51 0.51 -13.41 -6.82
CA PRO A 51 1.36 -12.84 -5.78
C PRO A 51 2.86 -12.94 -6.09
N ILE A 52 3.30 -14.07 -6.68
CA ILE A 52 4.71 -14.32 -6.97
C ILE A 52 5.20 -13.39 -8.08
N GLU A 53 4.42 -13.27 -9.14
CA GLU A 53 4.72 -12.41 -10.28
C GLU A 53 4.79 -10.94 -9.87
N LEU A 54 3.87 -10.50 -8.99
CA LEU A 54 3.86 -9.14 -8.46
C LEU A 54 5.07 -8.87 -7.57
N TYR A 55 5.38 -9.78 -6.65
CA TYR A 55 6.54 -9.66 -5.77
C TYR A 55 7.83 -9.49 -6.57
N PHE A 56 8.08 -10.36 -7.56
CA PHE A 56 9.28 -10.27 -8.39
C PHE A 56 9.27 -9.05 -9.31
N GLU A 57 8.11 -8.58 -9.76
CA GLU A 57 8.03 -7.33 -10.51
C GLU A 57 8.49 -6.13 -9.68
N ILE A 58 8.00 -6.02 -8.43
CA ILE A 58 8.41 -4.96 -7.50
C ILE A 58 9.93 -4.98 -7.25
N LEU A 59 10.51 -6.17 -7.08
CA LEU A 59 11.95 -6.31 -6.80
C LEU A 59 12.86 -5.89 -7.96
N LYS A 60 12.37 -5.83 -9.19
CA LYS A 60 13.15 -5.34 -10.35
C LYS A 60 13.46 -3.85 -10.26
N HIS A 61 12.71 -3.09 -9.47
CA HIS A 61 12.75 -1.65 -9.43
C HIS A 61 13.24 -1.14 -8.07
N PRO A 62 14.54 -0.82 -7.91
CA PRO A 62 15.10 -0.37 -6.63
C PRO A 62 14.56 0.99 -6.17
N ASN A 63 13.92 1.73 -7.05
CA ASN A 63 13.27 3.02 -6.83
C ASN A 63 11.76 2.88 -6.45
N ILE A 64 11.30 1.67 -6.17
CA ILE A 64 9.98 1.42 -5.57
C ILE A 64 10.12 1.30 -4.05
N TYR A 65 9.43 2.15 -3.33
CA TYR A 65 9.26 2.09 -1.88
C TYR A 65 7.94 1.43 -1.53
N VAL A 66 7.91 0.68 -0.44
CA VAL A 66 6.71 -0.07 -0.01
C VAL A 66 6.40 0.28 1.43
N ILE A 67 5.12 0.51 1.74
CA ILE A 67 4.55 0.59 3.07
C ILE A 67 3.76 -0.69 3.33
N GLN A 68 3.73 -1.18 4.58
CA GLN A 68 2.91 -2.32 4.95
C GLN A 68 1.44 -1.93 5.08
N GLY A 69 0.54 -2.64 4.39
CA GLY A 69 -0.89 -2.67 4.66
C GLY A 69 -1.27 -3.82 5.60
N ASN A 70 -2.53 -3.90 6.02
CA ASN A 70 -3.01 -4.97 6.89
C ASN A 70 -2.94 -6.35 6.22
N HIS A 71 -3.26 -6.46 4.93
CA HIS A 71 -3.13 -7.72 4.19
C HIS A 71 -1.68 -8.20 4.10
N ASP A 72 -0.71 -7.31 3.92
CA ASP A 72 0.71 -7.67 3.92
C ASP A 72 1.14 -8.24 5.27
N VAL A 73 0.66 -7.64 6.38
CA VAL A 73 0.93 -8.12 7.74
C VAL A 73 0.29 -9.48 7.98
N TRP A 74 -0.93 -9.74 7.48
CA TRP A 74 -1.59 -11.04 7.59
C TRP A 74 -0.82 -12.13 6.84
N VAL A 75 -0.41 -11.86 5.61
CA VAL A 75 0.44 -12.78 4.81
C VAL A 75 1.75 -13.07 5.53
N LYS A 76 2.45 -12.05 6.02
CA LYS A 76 3.68 -12.22 6.81
C LYS A 76 3.45 -13.10 8.04
N ARG A 77 2.37 -12.89 8.78
CA ARG A 77 2.04 -13.65 9.99
C ARG A 77 1.77 -15.12 9.66
N GLU A 78 0.92 -15.40 8.67
CA GLU A 78 0.61 -16.76 8.24
C GLU A 78 1.87 -17.50 7.78
N ILE A 79 2.75 -16.88 6.99
CA ILE A 79 4.02 -17.50 6.58
C ILE A 79 4.87 -17.84 7.80
N LYS A 80 5.02 -16.92 8.76
CA LYS A 80 5.83 -17.17 9.97
C LYS A 80 5.24 -18.24 10.89
N GLU A 81 3.92 -18.36 10.97
CA GLU A 81 3.26 -19.43 11.70
C GLU A 81 3.47 -20.78 11.03
N LYS A 82 3.27 -20.84 9.72
CA LYS A 82 3.30 -22.10 8.95
C LYS A 82 4.71 -22.66 8.76
N PHE A 83 5.69 -21.78 8.53
CA PHE A 83 7.05 -22.16 8.16
C PHE A 83 8.12 -21.75 9.18
N GLY A 84 7.83 -20.80 10.09
CA GLY A 84 8.77 -20.21 11.04
C GLY A 84 8.60 -20.65 12.48
N ASN A 85 7.69 -21.60 12.78
CA ASN A 85 7.37 -22.07 14.15
C ASN A 85 6.96 -20.96 15.14
N GLN A 86 6.34 -19.88 14.65
CA GLN A 86 5.86 -18.76 15.48
C GLN A 86 4.33 -18.85 15.60
N LYS A 87 3.78 -18.82 16.82
CA LYS A 87 2.34 -18.64 17.01
C LYS A 87 1.99 -17.16 16.83
N VAL A 88 1.20 -16.80 15.85
CA VAL A 88 0.99 -15.40 15.46
C VAL A 88 -0.47 -14.92 15.55
N GLY A 89 -1.43 -15.74 15.98
CA GLY A 89 -2.81 -15.32 16.26
C GLY A 89 -3.78 -15.50 15.09
N GLU A 90 -5.00 -14.95 15.21
CA GLU A 90 -6.21 -15.37 14.50
C GLU A 90 -6.36 -14.87 13.03
N TYR A 91 -5.48 -14.01 12.52
CA TYR A 91 -5.65 -13.45 11.17
C TYR A 91 -4.84 -14.20 10.13
N ILE A 92 -5.55 -14.84 9.22
CA ILE A 92 -5.02 -15.62 8.09
C ILE A 92 -5.21 -14.81 6.80
N SER A 93 -4.24 -14.86 5.88
CA SER A 93 -4.37 -14.26 4.56
C SER A 93 -5.50 -14.95 3.77
N TYR A 94 -6.07 -14.26 2.78
CA TYR A 94 -7.16 -14.84 2.00
C TYR A 94 -6.70 -16.00 1.13
N ASN A 95 -5.69 -15.82 0.29
CA ASN A 95 -5.26 -16.81 -0.68
C ASN A 95 -3.77 -16.76 -1.02
N THR A 96 -3.05 -15.71 -0.65
CA THR A 96 -1.66 -15.49 -1.07
C THR A 96 -0.75 -16.63 -0.67
N VAL A 97 -0.76 -17.03 0.62
CA VAL A 97 0.11 -18.09 1.13
C VAL A 97 -0.20 -19.42 0.44
N SER A 98 -1.48 -19.77 0.26
CA SER A 98 -1.91 -21.00 -0.42
C SER A 98 -1.54 -21.05 -1.91
N ILE A 99 -1.41 -19.89 -2.57
CA ILE A 99 -0.92 -19.81 -3.96
C ILE A 99 0.60 -19.97 -3.99
N MET A 100 1.30 -19.21 -3.14
CA MET A 100 2.76 -19.19 -3.12
C MET A 100 3.38 -20.54 -2.77
N GLU A 101 2.85 -21.25 -1.76
CA GLU A 101 3.39 -22.54 -1.30
C GLU A 101 3.37 -23.66 -2.35
N LYS A 102 2.54 -23.52 -3.40
CA LYS A 102 2.52 -24.48 -4.52
C LYS A 102 3.75 -24.37 -5.43
N ARG A 103 4.50 -23.27 -5.35
CA ARG A 103 5.58 -22.93 -6.28
C ARG A 103 6.88 -22.50 -5.59
N LEU A 104 6.83 -22.12 -4.33
CA LEU A 104 7.96 -21.61 -3.55
C LEU A 104 8.34 -22.57 -2.44
N THR A 105 9.62 -22.62 -2.09
CA THR A 105 10.11 -23.38 -0.94
C THR A 105 9.78 -22.66 0.38
N PRO A 106 9.79 -23.36 1.55
CA PRO A 106 9.65 -22.71 2.85
C PRO A 106 10.67 -21.58 3.10
N VAL A 107 11.87 -21.71 2.56
CA VAL A 107 12.91 -20.68 2.66
C VAL A 107 12.52 -19.43 1.87
N ASP A 108 12.02 -19.60 0.64
CA ASP A 108 11.53 -18.46 -0.16
C ASP A 108 10.37 -17.76 0.52
N MET A 109 9.45 -18.52 1.12
CA MET A 109 8.32 -17.97 1.88
C MET A 109 8.80 -17.12 3.07
N LEU A 110 9.75 -17.63 3.85
CA LEU A 110 10.32 -16.88 4.98
C LEU A 110 11.07 -15.62 4.51
N ASN A 111 11.78 -15.67 3.39
CA ASN A 111 12.42 -14.50 2.80
C ASN A 111 11.39 -13.42 2.42
N ILE A 112 10.23 -13.81 1.88
CA ILE A 112 9.14 -12.87 1.58
C ILE A 112 8.59 -12.26 2.88
N ALA A 113 8.35 -13.06 3.92
CA ALA A 113 7.88 -12.56 5.21
C ALA A 113 8.87 -11.56 5.84
N ASP A 114 10.18 -11.83 5.73
CA ASP A 114 11.22 -10.94 6.22
C ASP A 114 11.33 -9.67 5.36
N TRP A 115 11.15 -9.77 4.05
CA TRP A 115 11.07 -8.61 3.17
C TRP A 115 9.90 -7.69 3.54
N ILE A 116 8.70 -8.23 3.80
CA ILE A 116 7.55 -7.45 4.30
C ILE A 116 7.90 -6.81 5.65
N ASN A 117 8.50 -7.57 6.57
CA ASN A 117 8.83 -7.10 7.93
C ASN A 117 9.78 -5.90 7.96
N GLN A 118 10.60 -5.72 6.93
CA GLN A 118 11.54 -4.61 6.79
C GLN A 118 10.88 -3.32 6.28
N LYS A 119 9.62 -3.38 5.82
CA LYS A 119 8.93 -2.21 5.26
C LYS A 119 8.35 -1.34 6.37
N PRO A 120 8.37 -0.01 6.23
CA PRO A 120 7.73 0.89 7.17
C PRO A 120 6.21 0.78 7.10
N TYR A 121 5.52 1.33 8.11
CA TYR A 121 4.07 1.52 8.13
C TYR A 121 3.67 2.94 7.70
N TYR A 122 4.63 3.83 7.55
CA TYR A 122 4.41 5.25 7.33
C TYR A 122 5.64 5.88 6.69
N ILE A 123 5.40 6.75 5.70
CA ILE A 123 6.40 7.61 5.07
C ILE A 123 5.99 9.08 5.23
N GLU A 124 6.92 9.88 5.74
CA GLU A 124 6.89 11.33 5.66
C GLU A 124 7.79 11.75 4.50
N LEU A 125 7.20 12.32 3.48
CA LEU A 125 7.89 12.72 2.25
C LEU A 125 7.88 14.23 2.10
N VAL A 126 9.05 14.82 1.91
CA VAL A 126 9.19 16.20 1.44
C VAL A 126 9.54 16.15 -0.06
N LEU A 127 8.66 16.67 -0.89
CA LEU A 127 8.84 16.76 -2.34
C LEU A 127 8.76 18.22 -2.77
N ASP A 128 9.88 18.80 -3.21
CA ASP A 128 9.96 20.19 -3.65
C ASP A 128 9.28 21.14 -2.64
N ASP A 129 9.67 21.07 -1.36
CA ASP A 129 9.15 21.83 -0.20
C ASP A 129 7.69 21.53 0.20
N LYS A 130 7.02 20.59 -0.46
CA LYS A 130 5.68 20.11 -0.05
C LYS A 130 5.80 18.89 0.85
N LEU A 131 5.06 18.90 1.95
CA LEU A 131 5.01 17.79 2.90
C LEU A 131 3.86 16.86 2.58
N PHE A 132 4.17 15.57 2.47
CA PHE A 132 3.21 14.49 2.30
C PHE A 132 3.36 13.46 3.42
N HIS A 133 2.24 12.93 3.88
CA HIS A 133 2.14 11.84 4.81
C HIS A 133 1.48 10.66 4.09
N ILE A 134 2.16 9.53 4.02
CA ILE A 134 1.69 8.34 3.30
C ILE A 134 1.62 7.19 4.29
N ALA A 135 0.42 6.67 4.49
CA ALA A 135 0.13 5.52 5.35
C ALA A 135 -1.09 4.79 4.83
N HIS A 136 -1.12 3.46 4.95
CA HIS A 136 -2.15 2.66 4.30
C HIS A 136 -3.58 3.07 4.65
N ALA A 137 -3.90 3.38 5.92
CA ALA A 137 -5.28 3.73 6.31
C ALA A 137 -5.44 5.17 6.82
N GLN A 138 -4.61 5.63 7.73
CA GLN A 138 -4.68 7.00 8.24
C GLN A 138 -3.32 7.50 8.75
N VAL A 139 -3.12 8.80 8.74
CA VAL A 139 -1.86 9.46 9.15
C VAL A 139 -1.95 10.12 10.53
N TYR A 140 -3.15 10.40 11.03
CA TYR A 140 -3.36 11.00 12.33
C TYR A 140 -3.25 9.97 13.44
N VAL A 141 -2.37 10.19 14.40
CA VAL A 141 -2.07 9.26 15.48
C VAL A 141 -2.08 9.99 16.81
N THR A 142 -2.98 9.57 17.71
CA THR A 142 -3.14 10.15 19.06
C THR A 142 -2.36 9.42 20.15
N THR A 143 -1.78 8.27 19.85
CA THR A 143 -1.05 7.43 20.82
C THR A 143 0.45 7.49 20.61
N GLU A 144 1.23 7.42 21.69
CA GLU A 144 2.68 7.27 21.65
C GLU A 144 3.12 5.79 21.60
N ASN A 145 2.22 4.84 21.83
CA ASN A 145 2.51 3.43 21.76
C ASN A 145 2.82 2.99 20.32
N VAL A 146 3.97 2.39 20.09
CA VAL A 146 4.43 1.99 18.74
C VAL A 146 3.51 0.97 18.09
N LEU A 147 3.03 -0.03 18.84
CA LEU A 147 2.14 -1.07 18.31
C LEU A 147 0.77 -0.51 17.94
N ASP A 148 0.26 0.43 18.73
CA ASP A 148 -1.02 1.09 18.43
C ASP A 148 -0.88 2.02 17.24
N LYS A 149 0.24 2.73 17.10
CA LYS A 149 0.55 3.51 15.87
C LYS A 149 0.52 2.62 14.62
N GLN A 150 1.14 1.43 14.68
CA GLN A 150 1.14 0.50 13.55
C GLN A 150 -0.28 0.07 13.16
N LYS A 151 -1.13 -0.27 14.15
CA LYS A 151 -2.54 -0.63 13.91
C LYS A 151 -3.32 0.51 13.25
N ILE A 152 -3.13 1.72 13.75
CA ILE A 152 -3.77 2.93 13.21
C ILE A 152 -3.36 3.14 11.75
N TYR A 153 -2.07 3.10 11.44
CA TYR A 153 -1.59 3.27 10.07
C TYR A 153 -2.11 2.21 9.10
N MET A 154 -2.41 1.00 9.59
CA MET A 154 -2.92 -0.13 8.79
C MET A 154 -4.45 -0.24 8.74
N GLY A 155 -5.20 0.53 9.53
CA GLY A 155 -6.66 0.50 9.54
C GLY A 155 -7.30 -0.44 10.56
N ASP A 156 -6.53 -0.99 11.51
CA ASP A 156 -7.07 -1.81 12.62
C ASP A 156 -7.71 -0.96 13.74
N ALA A 157 -7.85 0.36 13.57
CA ALA A 157 -8.44 1.29 14.53
C ALA A 157 -9.50 2.17 13.88
N HIS A 158 -10.39 2.76 14.71
CA HIS A 158 -11.45 3.64 14.23
C HIS A 158 -10.89 4.87 13.50
N TYR A 159 -11.30 5.06 12.24
CA TYR A 159 -10.80 6.15 11.39
C TYR A 159 -11.90 6.82 10.54
N ASP A 160 -13.18 6.63 10.89
CA ASP A 160 -14.33 7.13 10.12
C ASP A 160 -14.28 8.64 9.87
N ASP A 161 -13.87 9.43 10.87
CA ASP A 161 -13.73 10.88 10.69
C ASP A 161 -12.57 11.25 9.79
N PHE A 162 -11.49 10.46 9.80
CA PHE A 162 -10.33 10.67 8.93
C PHE A 162 -10.69 10.41 7.46
N ILE A 163 -11.33 9.29 7.15
CA ILE A 163 -11.71 8.95 5.76
C ILE A 163 -12.72 9.91 5.14
N ASN A 164 -13.46 10.64 5.98
CA ASN A 164 -14.40 11.68 5.56
C ASN A 164 -13.77 13.09 5.52
N GLY A 165 -12.47 13.23 5.78
CA GLY A 165 -11.74 14.50 5.78
C GLY A 165 -12.16 15.45 6.90
N LYS A 166 -12.70 14.93 8.01
CA LYS A 166 -13.17 15.75 9.14
C LYS A 166 -12.07 16.05 10.17
N ASN A 167 -11.04 15.22 10.22
CA ASN A 167 -9.96 15.33 11.22
C ASN A 167 -8.60 15.57 10.56
N GLU A 168 -8.42 16.74 9.96
CA GLU A 168 -7.19 17.14 9.26
C GLU A 168 -6.29 18.00 10.18
N THR A 169 -5.90 17.45 11.35
CA THR A 169 -5.07 18.16 12.35
C THR A 169 -3.57 18.07 12.07
N TYR A 170 -3.18 17.40 10.98
CA TYR A 170 -1.78 17.30 10.51
C TYR A 170 -1.43 18.43 9.54
N GLU A 171 -0.15 18.75 9.42
CA GLU A 171 0.37 19.62 8.36
C GLU A 171 0.57 18.83 7.07
N GLY A 172 0.56 19.49 5.91
CA GLY A 172 0.79 18.86 4.61
C GLY A 172 -0.42 18.12 4.07
N ILE A 173 -0.16 17.12 3.22
CA ILE A 173 -1.16 16.32 2.49
C ILE A 173 -1.04 14.86 2.88
N ALA A 174 -2.13 14.24 3.29
CA ALA A 174 -2.23 12.82 3.56
C ALA A 174 -2.66 12.05 2.31
N ILE A 175 -1.95 10.96 2.01
CA ILE A 175 -2.31 10.00 0.96
C ILE A 175 -2.59 8.65 1.67
N VAL A 176 -3.75 8.06 1.41
CA VAL A 176 -4.16 6.79 2.02
C VAL A 176 -4.90 5.88 1.04
N GLY A 177 -4.84 4.58 1.29
CA GLY A 177 -5.56 3.51 0.59
C GLY A 177 -6.64 2.85 1.45
N HIS A 178 -6.58 1.51 1.57
CA HIS A 178 -7.31 0.63 2.48
C HIS A 178 -8.83 0.54 2.28
N THR A 179 -9.51 1.67 2.19
CA THR A 179 -10.97 1.70 1.99
C THR A 179 -11.30 2.22 0.62
N ALA A 180 -11.89 1.36 -0.19
CA ALA A 180 -12.26 1.71 -1.56
C ALA A 180 -13.25 2.87 -1.59
N THR A 181 -12.96 3.84 -2.45
CA THR A 181 -13.85 4.98 -2.69
C THR A 181 -15.16 4.54 -3.33
N GLU A 182 -16.25 5.25 -3.07
CA GLU A 182 -17.60 4.85 -3.51
C GLU A 182 -17.74 4.86 -5.04
N ASP A 183 -17.20 5.89 -5.69
CA ASP A 183 -17.27 6.07 -7.15
C ASP A 183 -16.11 5.42 -7.90
N ARG A 184 -15.20 4.73 -7.19
CA ARG A 184 -14.00 4.08 -7.75
C ARG A 184 -13.03 5.06 -8.42
N LYS A 185 -12.99 6.30 -7.92
CA LYS A 185 -12.03 7.33 -8.33
C LYS A 185 -11.25 7.82 -7.13
N ILE A 186 -10.09 8.41 -7.37
CA ILE A 186 -9.33 9.09 -6.32
C ILE A 186 -10.21 10.17 -5.71
N TRP A 187 -10.41 10.08 -4.40
CA TRP A 187 -11.21 11.04 -3.65
C TRP A 187 -10.29 12.06 -2.95
N LYS A 188 -10.71 13.32 -2.94
CA LYS A 188 -10.01 14.41 -2.25
C LYS A 188 -10.97 15.10 -1.31
N SER A 189 -10.52 15.38 -0.08
CA SER A 189 -11.30 16.18 0.86
C SER A 189 -11.51 17.60 0.33
N THR A 190 -12.48 18.32 0.91
CA THR A 190 -12.78 19.71 0.50
C THR A 190 -11.58 20.65 0.63
N SER A 191 -10.73 20.42 1.63
CA SER A 191 -9.48 21.18 1.80
C SER A 191 -8.38 20.75 0.83
N GLY A 192 -8.49 19.57 0.20
CA GLY A 192 -7.45 18.92 -0.59
C GLY A 192 -6.32 18.30 0.23
N ARG A 193 -6.44 18.24 1.57
CA ARG A 193 -5.37 17.75 2.45
C ARG A 193 -5.43 16.26 2.72
N THR A 194 -6.57 15.60 2.49
CA THR A 194 -6.72 14.13 2.55
C THR A 194 -7.05 13.61 1.17
N ILE A 195 -6.28 12.64 0.68
CA ILE A 195 -6.47 12.01 -0.64
C ILE A 195 -6.55 10.50 -0.43
N ARG A 196 -7.65 9.88 -0.88
CA ARG A 196 -7.88 8.44 -0.84
C ARG A 196 -7.70 7.88 -2.24
N ILE A 197 -6.81 6.88 -2.37
CA ILE A 197 -6.38 6.35 -3.67
C ILE A 197 -6.76 4.89 -3.91
N ASP A 198 -7.38 4.18 -2.94
CA ASP A 198 -7.98 2.88 -3.22
C ASP A 198 -9.23 3.05 -4.07
N CYS A 199 -9.13 2.67 -5.34
CA CYS A 199 -10.24 2.71 -6.30
C CYS A 199 -10.85 1.32 -6.53
N GLY A 200 -10.66 0.40 -5.58
CA GLY A 200 -11.33 -0.90 -5.55
C GLY A 200 -10.69 -1.98 -6.41
N ASN A 201 -9.39 -1.89 -6.73
CA ASN A 201 -8.71 -2.92 -7.52
C ASN A 201 -8.86 -4.32 -6.92
N GLY A 202 -8.71 -4.45 -5.59
CA GLY A 202 -8.86 -5.71 -4.89
C GLY A 202 -10.25 -6.36 -5.01
N TYR A 203 -11.27 -5.62 -5.43
CA TYR A 203 -12.63 -6.15 -5.63
C TYR A 203 -12.87 -6.72 -7.02
N LYS A 204 -11.94 -6.54 -7.98
CA LYS A 204 -12.03 -7.15 -9.33
C LYS A 204 -12.17 -8.67 -9.27
N CYS A 205 -11.53 -9.33 -8.31
CA CYS A 205 -11.64 -10.78 -8.12
C CYS A 205 -13.07 -11.26 -7.78
N TYR A 206 -13.96 -10.36 -7.35
CA TYR A 206 -15.36 -10.62 -7.05
C TYR A 206 -16.31 -10.12 -8.16
N ASN A 207 -15.83 -9.93 -9.39
CA ASN A 207 -16.57 -9.38 -10.53
C ASN A 207 -17.14 -7.97 -10.28
N SER A 208 -16.55 -7.22 -9.35
CA SER A 208 -16.89 -5.82 -9.09
C SER A 208 -16.07 -4.88 -9.96
N ARG A 209 -16.62 -3.71 -10.25
CA ARG A 209 -15.85 -2.65 -10.89
C ARG A 209 -14.78 -2.13 -9.92
N GLY A 210 -13.58 -1.93 -10.41
CA GLY A 210 -12.47 -1.36 -9.67
C GLY A 210 -11.33 -1.02 -10.61
N PHE A 211 -10.48 -0.12 -10.17
CA PHE A 211 -9.31 0.32 -10.91
C PHE A 211 -8.09 0.26 -9.99
N LEU A 212 -6.95 -0.11 -10.54
CA LEU A 212 -5.69 0.23 -9.92
C LEU A 212 -5.38 1.67 -10.28
N ALA A 213 -5.34 2.53 -9.27
CA ALA A 213 -5.11 3.96 -9.45
C ALA A 213 -3.77 4.40 -8.89
N ALA A 214 -3.15 5.38 -9.53
CA ALA A 214 -1.98 6.07 -9.01
C ALA A 214 -2.15 7.59 -9.12
N ILE A 215 -1.50 8.31 -8.23
CA ILE A 215 -1.41 9.77 -8.28
C ILE A 215 0.06 10.19 -8.37
N ARG A 216 0.36 11.13 -9.27
CA ARG A 216 1.67 11.79 -9.32
C ARG A 216 1.64 13.02 -8.40
N LEU A 217 2.51 13.05 -7.40
CA LEU A 217 2.47 14.07 -6.35
C LEU A 217 2.95 15.46 -6.82
N ASN A 218 3.75 15.52 -7.89
CA ASN A 218 4.29 16.78 -8.42
C ASN A 218 3.19 17.73 -8.92
N ASP A 219 2.16 17.19 -9.56
CA ASP A 219 1.07 17.95 -10.19
C ASP A 219 -0.34 17.40 -9.89
N MET A 220 -0.43 16.40 -9.03
CA MET A 220 -1.67 15.72 -8.65
C MET A 220 -2.40 15.06 -9.82
N LYS A 221 -1.66 14.65 -10.87
CA LYS A 221 -2.22 13.92 -12.00
C LYS A 221 -2.57 12.49 -11.61
N GLU A 222 -3.76 12.08 -11.98
CA GLU A 222 -4.33 10.76 -11.68
C GLU A 222 -4.20 9.82 -12.89
N PHE A 223 -3.96 8.53 -12.61
CA PHE A 223 -3.83 7.47 -13.59
C PHE A 223 -4.68 6.28 -13.15
N TYR A 224 -5.29 5.56 -14.10
CA TYR A 224 -6.20 4.44 -13.82
C TYR A 224 -5.99 3.31 -14.84
N VAL A 225 -5.97 2.05 -14.34
CA VAL A 225 -5.85 0.85 -15.21
C VAL A 225 -6.78 -0.26 -14.78
#